data_b2dbf4c5b5deba6d2e391ca05b6b2867
#
_entry.id   b2dbf4c5b5deba6d2e391ca05b6b2867
#
_cell.length_a   1.000
_cell.length_b   1.000
_cell.length_c   1.000
_cell.angle_alpha   90.00
_cell.angle_beta   90.00
_cell.angle_gamma   90.00
#
_symmetry.space_group_name_H-M   'P 1'
#
loop_
_entity.id
_entity.type
_entity.pdbx_description
1 polymer ?
#
loop_
_entity_poly.entity_id
_entity_poly.type
_entity_poly.pdbx_seq_one_letter_code
_entity_poly.pdbx_strand_id
1 'polypeptide(L)'
;SFIDQEDILAVAEKIVSKIWKEAVGYTIPLPLQRMTYADAMTRYGSDKPDLRFGYELTEQTQYFAQTTFRVFQAPYVGSVVMPGGAASPRRELDAWQDWAKARGAKGLAYILVNEDGTLGGPVAKNLSESEASGIAAAAGAKAGDAIFFAAGERMASLNLLGAVRLEIGKRCNLIPADKWEFLWVVDAPMFEPTDNGGWTAVHHPFTGPKPEFAKTFAKDPASALAYAYDIVLNGTELGGGSIRIHDRQIQKDVFSVIGLSDEEAQSKFGFLLEAFNYGPPPHGGIALGLDRVCALLTGSDSIREVIAFPKTASGGDPLTGAPTPITTAQRKESGIDGAPKAAPQVG
;
A
#
# COMPACT_ATOMS: atom_id res chain seq x y z
N SER A 1 -18.11 18.99 9.03
CA SER A 1 -17.59 20.00 9.97
C SER A 1 -18.10 19.73 11.38
N PHE A 2 -17.32 20.12 12.38
CA PHE A 2 -17.59 19.81 13.79
C PHE A 2 -17.72 18.31 14.05
N ILE A 3 -16.81 17.53 13.47
CA ILE A 3 -16.75 16.07 13.51
C ILE A 3 -15.34 15.63 13.82
N ASP A 4 -15.21 14.39 14.27
CA ASP A 4 -13.95 13.69 14.46
C ASP A 4 -13.83 12.46 13.53
N GLN A 5 -12.78 11.67 13.73
CA GLN A 5 -12.56 10.45 12.97
C GLN A 5 -13.70 9.45 13.13
N GLU A 6 -14.20 9.27 14.35
CA GLU A 6 -15.25 8.29 14.65
C GLU A 6 -16.55 8.57 13.90
N ASP A 7 -16.90 9.86 13.79
CA ASP A 7 -18.07 10.30 13.03
C ASP A 7 -17.94 9.91 11.54
N ILE A 8 -16.75 10.12 10.95
CA ILE A 8 -16.51 9.78 9.54
C ILE A 8 -16.55 8.28 9.33
N LEU A 9 -15.86 7.50 10.19
CA LEU A 9 -15.87 6.04 10.09
C LEU A 9 -17.30 5.50 10.19
N ALA A 10 -18.09 5.98 11.15
CA ALA A 10 -19.49 5.56 11.32
C ALA A 10 -20.38 5.89 10.11
N VAL A 11 -20.18 7.05 9.46
CA VAL A 11 -20.91 7.42 8.25
C VAL A 11 -20.50 6.54 7.08
N ALA A 12 -19.20 6.32 6.88
CA ALA A 12 -18.70 5.47 5.80
C ALA A 12 -19.16 4.01 5.96
N GLU A 13 -19.14 3.47 7.18
CA GLU A 13 -19.67 2.13 7.49
C GLU A 13 -21.14 1.99 7.11
N LYS A 14 -21.97 2.98 7.42
CA LYS A 14 -23.38 3.00 7.02
C LYS A 14 -23.55 2.98 5.49
N ILE A 15 -22.72 3.78 4.78
CA ILE A 15 -22.77 3.86 3.32
C ILE A 15 -22.39 2.51 2.69
N VAL A 16 -21.23 1.95 3.05
CA VAL A 16 -20.78 0.68 2.45
C VAL A 16 -21.66 -0.49 2.85
N SER A 17 -22.15 -0.53 4.09
CA SER A 17 -23.07 -1.56 4.55
C SER A 17 -24.37 -1.54 3.75
N LYS A 18 -24.93 -0.34 3.48
CA LYS A 18 -26.13 -0.22 2.64
C LYS A 18 -25.87 -0.67 1.20
N ILE A 19 -24.73 -0.29 0.61
CA ILE A 19 -24.37 -0.69 -0.76
C ILE A 19 -24.31 -2.22 -0.87
N TRP A 20 -23.54 -2.91 0.01
CA TRP A 20 -23.39 -4.36 -0.05
C TRP A 20 -24.70 -5.11 0.21
N LYS A 21 -25.49 -4.61 1.17
CA LYS A 21 -26.78 -5.21 1.45
C LYS A 21 -27.75 -5.14 0.28
N GLU A 22 -27.83 -4.00 -0.40
CA GLU A 22 -28.77 -3.79 -1.50
C GLU A 22 -28.27 -4.36 -2.83
N ALA A 23 -26.95 -4.32 -3.10
CA ALA A 23 -26.41 -4.80 -4.36
C ALA A 23 -26.24 -6.33 -4.41
N VAL A 24 -25.76 -6.95 -3.32
CA VAL A 24 -25.40 -8.38 -3.29
C VAL A 24 -26.02 -9.14 -2.12
N GLY A 25 -26.89 -8.52 -1.32
CA GLY A 25 -27.58 -9.16 -0.20
C GLY A 25 -26.69 -9.46 1.01
N TYR A 26 -25.45 -8.96 1.04
CA TYR A 26 -24.52 -9.22 2.13
C TYR A 26 -24.64 -8.20 3.25
N THR A 27 -24.81 -8.68 4.48
CA THR A 27 -24.84 -7.83 5.68
C THR A 27 -23.44 -7.78 6.28
N ILE A 28 -22.81 -6.62 6.20
CA ILE A 28 -21.48 -6.38 6.77
C ILE A 28 -21.57 -6.35 8.29
N PRO A 29 -20.78 -7.15 9.03
CA PRO A 29 -20.67 -7.03 10.49
C PRO A 29 -20.08 -5.67 10.87
N LEU A 30 -20.76 -4.94 11.76
CA LEU A 30 -20.30 -3.63 12.25
C LEU A 30 -20.10 -3.65 13.77
N PRO A 31 -19.18 -2.82 14.31
CA PRO A 31 -18.25 -1.95 13.62
C PRO A 31 -17.17 -2.75 12.88
N LEU A 32 -16.58 -2.18 11.81
CA LEU A 32 -15.46 -2.79 11.11
C LEU A 32 -14.24 -2.88 12.02
N GLN A 33 -13.47 -3.94 11.86
CA GLN A 33 -12.19 -4.07 12.56
C GLN A 33 -11.23 -2.95 12.15
N ARG A 34 -10.38 -2.56 13.10
CA ARG A 34 -9.33 -1.56 12.87
C ARG A 34 -7.97 -2.20 12.97
N MET A 35 -7.09 -1.80 12.09
CA MET A 35 -5.70 -2.21 12.06
C MET A 35 -4.83 -0.98 11.89
N THR A 36 -3.75 -0.86 12.65
CA THR A 36 -2.79 0.21 12.40
C THR A 36 -2.02 -0.05 11.10
N TYR A 37 -1.57 1.00 10.45
CA TYR A 37 -0.66 0.88 9.29
C TYR A 37 0.58 0.03 9.64
N ALA A 38 1.14 0.23 10.82
CA ALA A 38 2.31 -0.53 11.28
C ALA A 38 2.01 -2.04 11.38
N ASP A 39 0.85 -2.42 11.91
CA ASP A 39 0.42 -3.83 11.97
C ASP A 39 0.16 -4.39 10.57
N ALA A 40 -0.52 -3.62 9.70
CA ALA A 40 -0.80 -4.02 8.33
C ALA A 40 0.50 -4.31 7.56
N MET A 41 1.47 -3.41 7.66
CA MET A 41 2.79 -3.60 7.03
C MET A 41 3.55 -4.77 7.65
N THR A 42 3.61 -4.88 8.97
CA THR A 42 4.39 -5.93 9.64
C THR A 42 3.83 -7.32 9.38
N ARG A 43 2.49 -7.46 9.42
CA ARG A 43 1.82 -8.76 9.29
C ARG A 43 1.55 -9.17 7.84
N TYR A 44 1.32 -8.21 6.96
CA TYR A 44 0.86 -8.49 5.60
C TYR A 44 1.72 -7.87 4.51
N GLY A 45 2.66 -6.98 4.86
CA GLY A 45 3.51 -6.28 3.88
C GLY A 45 2.72 -5.38 2.93
N SER A 46 1.60 -4.83 3.40
CA SER A 46 0.71 -3.99 2.61
C SER A 46 -0.14 -3.10 3.50
N ASP A 47 -0.35 -1.86 3.10
CA ASP A 47 -1.29 -0.90 3.67
C ASP A 47 -2.77 -1.23 3.39
N LYS A 48 -3.02 -2.18 2.48
CA LYS A 48 -4.34 -2.69 2.10
C LYS A 48 -4.35 -4.22 2.08
N PRO A 49 -4.26 -4.86 3.26
CA PRO A 49 -4.12 -6.31 3.34
C PRO A 49 -5.39 -7.04 2.88
N ASP A 50 -5.20 -8.18 2.20
CA ASP A 50 -6.25 -9.15 1.97
C ASP A 50 -6.31 -10.10 3.18
N LEU A 51 -7.40 -10.03 3.95
CA LEU A 51 -7.60 -10.82 5.16
C LEU A 51 -8.39 -12.11 4.92
N ARG A 52 -8.78 -12.40 3.69
CA ARG A 52 -9.56 -13.61 3.36
C ARG A 52 -8.84 -14.91 3.67
N PHE A 53 -7.51 -14.87 3.73
CA PHE A 53 -6.66 -16.04 4.01
C PHE A 53 -5.56 -15.68 5.01
N GLY A 54 -5.04 -16.69 5.71
CA GLY A 54 -3.95 -16.55 6.68
C GLY A 54 -2.56 -16.30 6.04
N TYR A 55 -1.54 -16.92 6.62
CA TYR A 55 -0.14 -16.84 6.16
C TYR A 55 0.44 -15.43 6.29
N GLU A 56 0.48 -14.94 7.52
CA GLU A 56 1.10 -13.67 7.86
C GLU A 56 2.62 -13.71 7.67
N LEU A 57 3.22 -12.55 7.49
CA LEU A 57 4.68 -12.42 7.48
C LEU A 57 5.23 -12.64 8.88
N THR A 58 6.43 -13.19 8.97
CA THR A 58 7.14 -13.37 10.23
C THR A 58 8.51 -12.71 10.15
N GLU A 59 8.81 -11.81 11.11
CA GLU A 59 10.12 -11.21 11.20
C GLU A 59 11.14 -12.20 11.76
N GLN A 60 12.27 -12.36 11.07
CA GLN A 60 13.35 -13.28 11.40
C GLN A 60 14.66 -12.58 11.75
N THR A 61 14.66 -11.25 11.83
CA THR A 61 15.87 -10.44 12.06
C THR A 61 16.61 -10.89 13.32
N GLN A 62 15.88 -11.05 14.42
CA GLN A 62 16.47 -11.50 15.70
C GLN A 62 16.91 -12.96 15.64
N TYR A 63 16.17 -13.83 14.92
CA TYR A 63 16.53 -15.23 14.73
C TYR A 63 17.89 -15.38 14.05
N PHE A 64 18.18 -14.55 13.07
CA PHE A 64 19.43 -14.53 12.31
C PHE A 64 20.47 -13.53 12.83
N ALA A 65 20.34 -13.02 14.05
CA ALA A 65 21.24 -12.01 14.60
C ALA A 65 22.73 -12.46 14.64
N GLN A 66 23.00 -13.76 14.74
CA GLN A 66 24.33 -14.33 14.79
C GLN A 66 24.71 -15.13 13.52
N THR A 67 23.94 -14.99 12.46
CA THR A 67 24.13 -15.75 11.23
C THR A 67 25.46 -15.41 10.54
N THR A 68 26.07 -16.44 9.97
CA THR A 68 27.22 -16.29 9.06
C THR A 68 26.78 -16.16 7.60
N PHE A 69 25.50 -16.40 7.31
CA PHE A 69 24.98 -16.29 5.96
C PHE A 69 24.82 -14.82 5.56
N ARG A 70 25.70 -14.39 4.67
CA ARG A 70 25.87 -12.98 4.31
C ARG A 70 24.58 -12.29 3.84
N VAL A 71 23.69 -13.01 3.19
CA VAL A 71 22.41 -12.45 2.71
C VAL A 71 21.49 -12.04 3.88
N PHE A 72 21.55 -12.76 5.00
CA PHE A 72 20.73 -12.48 6.18
C PHE A 72 21.41 -11.56 7.20
N GLN A 73 22.67 -11.17 6.96
CA GLN A 73 23.33 -10.08 7.69
C GLN A 73 22.79 -8.72 7.20
N ALA A 74 21.51 -8.48 7.40
CA ALA A 74 20.77 -7.34 6.89
C ALA A 74 19.99 -6.62 8.02
N PRO A 75 19.64 -5.35 7.87
CA PRO A 75 18.85 -4.62 8.86
C PRO A 75 17.49 -5.25 9.16
N TYR A 76 16.93 -5.94 8.18
CA TYR A 76 15.68 -6.67 8.28
C TYR A 76 15.75 -8.00 7.53
N VAL A 77 15.24 -9.06 8.14
CA VAL A 77 14.98 -10.36 7.52
C VAL A 77 13.55 -10.75 7.86
N GLY A 78 12.73 -10.98 6.86
CA GLY A 78 11.37 -11.46 7.01
C GLY A 78 11.11 -12.72 6.21
N SER A 79 10.04 -13.42 6.54
CA SER A 79 9.63 -14.66 5.86
C SER A 79 8.12 -14.75 5.67
N VAL A 80 7.73 -15.59 4.70
CA VAL A 80 6.34 -16.03 4.50
C VAL A 80 6.34 -17.49 4.06
N VAL A 81 5.34 -18.26 4.53
CA VAL A 81 5.23 -19.69 4.27
C VAL A 81 4.32 -19.94 3.05
N MET A 82 4.78 -20.82 2.15
CA MET A 82 3.97 -21.39 1.08
C MET A 82 3.62 -22.85 1.43
N PRO A 83 2.34 -23.14 1.73
CA PRO A 83 1.91 -24.50 2.07
C PRO A 83 2.12 -25.46 0.90
N GLY A 84 2.66 -26.64 1.20
CA GLY A 84 2.96 -27.67 0.21
C GLY A 84 4.07 -27.29 -0.78
N GLY A 85 4.76 -26.17 -0.57
CA GLY A 85 5.75 -25.63 -1.50
C GLY A 85 7.01 -26.47 -1.67
N ALA A 86 7.32 -27.40 -0.74
CA ALA A 86 8.46 -28.28 -0.85
C ALA A 86 8.31 -29.31 -2.01
N ALA A 87 7.07 -29.63 -2.38
CA ALA A 87 6.78 -30.52 -3.52
C ALA A 87 6.82 -29.79 -4.87
N SER A 88 7.01 -28.47 -4.90
CA SER A 88 7.06 -27.70 -6.15
C SER A 88 8.25 -28.09 -7.01
N PRO A 89 8.04 -28.32 -8.32
CA PRO A 89 9.13 -28.58 -9.24
C PRO A 89 10.16 -27.45 -9.24
N ARG A 90 11.43 -27.78 -9.41
CA ARG A 90 12.53 -26.80 -9.45
C ARG A 90 12.24 -25.64 -10.41
N ARG A 91 11.64 -25.92 -11.57
CA ARG A 91 11.25 -24.89 -12.54
C ARG A 91 10.31 -23.83 -11.96
N GLU A 92 9.39 -24.24 -11.10
CA GLU A 92 8.46 -23.31 -10.44
C GLU A 92 9.17 -22.45 -9.38
N LEU A 93 10.10 -23.06 -8.63
CA LEU A 93 10.93 -22.35 -7.67
C LEU A 93 11.87 -21.35 -8.36
N ASP A 94 12.43 -21.71 -9.52
CA ASP A 94 13.23 -20.80 -10.34
C ASP A 94 12.34 -19.64 -10.89
N ALA A 95 11.09 -19.91 -11.27
CA ALA A 95 10.15 -18.89 -11.70
C ALA A 95 9.79 -17.85 -10.60
N TRP A 96 9.86 -18.22 -9.32
CA TRP A 96 9.74 -17.27 -8.22
C TRP A 96 10.88 -16.25 -8.19
N GLN A 97 12.11 -16.67 -8.55
CA GLN A 97 13.26 -15.75 -8.66
C GLN A 97 13.02 -14.70 -9.75
N ASP A 98 12.57 -15.14 -10.92
CA ASP A 98 12.29 -14.23 -12.04
C ASP A 98 11.11 -13.32 -11.76
N TRP A 99 10.09 -13.83 -11.08
CA TRP A 99 8.95 -13.05 -10.61
C TRP A 99 9.36 -11.94 -9.63
N ALA A 100 10.27 -12.24 -8.70
CA ALA A 100 10.79 -11.26 -7.75
C ALA A 100 11.69 -10.22 -8.44
N LYS A 101 12.57 -10.65 -9.35
CA LYS A 101 13.44 -9.74 -10.13
C LYS A 101 12.64 -8.78 -11.00
N ALA A 102 11.57 -9.25 -11.63
CA ALA A 102 10.66 -8.39 -12.42
C ALA A 102 10.00 -7.29 -11.58
N ARG A 103 10.03 -7.40 -10.25
CA ARG A 103 9.54 -6.40 -9.27
C ARG A 103 10.67 -5.59 -8.62
N GLY A 104 11.87 -5.63 -9.19
CA GLY A 104 13.02 -4.87 -8.72
C GLY A 104 13.80 -5.49 -7.56
N ALA A 105 13.42 -6.69 -7.10
CA ALA A 105 14.18 -7.40 -6.07
C ALA A 105 15.46 -8.02 -6.64
N LYS A 106 16.51 -8.13 -5.81
CA LYS A 106 17.74 -8.83 -6.20
C LYS A 106 17.57 -10.34 -6.31
N GLY A 107 16.53 -10.89 -5.68
CA GLY A 107 16.17 -12.29 -5.65
C GLY A 107 15.18 -12.58 -4.53
N LEU A 108 14.73 -13.81 -4.44
CA LEU A 108 13.86 -14.32 -3.39
C LEU A 108 14.48 -15.58 -2.81
N ALA A 109 15.03 -15.48 -1.60
CA ALA A 109 15.64 -16.63 -0.94
C ALA A 109 14.56 -17.61 -0.45
N TYR A 110 14.85 -18.92 -0.45
CA TYR A 110 13.89 -19.89 0.04
C TYR A 110 14.55 -21.11 0.70
N ILE A 111 13.80 -21.75 1.58
CA ILE A 111 14.06 -23.04 2.20
C ILE A 111 12.87 -23.95 1.90
N LEU A 112 13.14 -25.24 1.64
CA LEU A 112 12.14 -26.29 1.56
C LEU A 112 12.20 -27.09 2.87
N VAL A 113 11.04 -27.32 3.49
CA VAL A 113 10.91 -28.20 4.64
C VAL A 113 10.39 -29.54 4.12
N ASN A 114 11.28 -30.50 3.90
CA ASN A 114 10.91 -31.80 3.36
C ASN A 114 9.98 -32.58 4.31
N GLU A 115 9.29 -33.60 3.80
CA GLU A 115 8.36 -34.44 4.57
C GLU A 115 9.02 -35.14 5.77
N ASP A 116 10.31 -35.44 5.66
CA ASP A 116 11.13 -36.06 6.73
C ASP A 116 11.68 -35.03 7.73
N GLY A 117 11.33 -33.75 7.57
CA GLY A 117 11.83 -32.64 8.40
C GLY A 117 13.21 -32.13 8.02
N THR A 118 13.87 -32.69 7.04
CA THR A 118 15.14 -32.16 6.52
C THR A 118 14.92 -30.88 5.72
N LEU A 119 15.94 -30.01 5.69
CA LEU A 119 15.86 -28.76 4.93
C LEU A 119 16.52 -28.90 3.56
N GLY A 120 15.81 -28.41 2.53
CA GLY A 120 16.28 -28.28 1.15
C GLY A 120 16.39 -26.85 0.68
N GLY A 121 16.85 -26.68 -0.55
CA GLY A 121 16.95 -25.37 -1.18
C GLY A 121 18.29 -24.65 -0.99
N PRO A 122 18.47 -23.49 -1.66
CA PRO A 122 19.78 -22.81 -1.69
C PRO A 122 20.20 -22.21 -0.35
N VAL A 123 19.25 -21.80 0.49
CA VAL A 123 19.53 -21.18 1.79
C VAL A 123 19.96 -22.25 2.82
N ALA A 124 19.34 -23.43 2.82
CA ALA A 124 19.57 -24.49 3.80
C ALA A 124 21.06 -24.85 3.97
N LYS A 125 21.83 -24.82 2.90
CA LYS A 125 23.26 -25.14 2.88
C LYS A 125 24.15 -24.12 3.59
N ASN A 126 23.63 -22.95 3.88
CA ASN A 126 24.35 -21.83 4.49
C ASN A 126 23.96 -21.59 5.93
N LEU A 127 23.04 -22.38 6.48
CA LEU A 127 22.61 -22.27 7.88
C LEU A 127 23.52 -23.05 8.79
N SER A 128 23.76 -22.56 9.99
CA SER A 128 24.33 -23.34 11.08
C SER A 128 23.35 -24.44 11.54
N GLU A 129 23.84 -25.44 12.27
CA GLU A 129 22.98 -26.50 12.81
C GLU A 129 21.86 -25.95 13.69
N SER A 130 22.15 -24.94 14.51
CA SER A 130 21.15 -24.29 15.38
C SER A 130 20.09 -23.54 14.57
N GLU A 131 20.48 -22.85 13.51
CA GLU A 131 19.55 -22.17 12.60
C GLU A 131 18.71 -23.17 11.82
N ALA A 132 19.34 -24.25 11.32
CA ALA A 132 18.64 -25.26 10.54
C ALA A 132 17.59 -26.01 11.41
N SER A 133 17.90 -26.30 12.66
CA SER A 133 17.00 -27.05 13.56
C SER A 133 15.74 -26.27 13.96
N GLY A 134 15.78 -24.94 13.97
CA GLY A 134 14.69 -24.10 14.51
C GLY A 134 13.90 -23.30 13.48
N ILE A 135 14.43 -23.10 12.25
CA ILE A 135 13.84 -22.14 11.30
C ILE A 135 12.41 -22.49 10.88
N ALA A 136 12.08 -23.77 10.71
CA ALA A 136 10.72 -24.17 10.36
C ALA A 136 9.71 -23.73 11.44
N ALA A 137 10.03 -23.98 12.70
CA ALA A 137 9.18 -23.54 13.82
C ALA A 137 9.13 -22.01 13.96
N ALA A 138 10.27 -21.32 13.81
CA ALA A 138 10.36 -19.87 13.86
C ALA A 138 9.54 -19.18 12.77
N ALA A 139 9.45 -19.78 11.58
CA ALA A 139 8.64 -19.29 10.46
C ALA A 139 7.18 -19.78 10.50
N GLY A 140 6.82 -20.71 11.39
CA GLY A 140 5.51 -21.34 11.43
C GLY A 140 5.26 -22.34 10.29
N ALA A 141 6.32 -22.85 9.68
CA ALA A 141 6.25 -23.84 8.60
C ALA A 141 6.15 -25.27 9.12
N LYS A 142 5.53 -26.12 8.33
CA LYS A 142 5.38 -27.57 8.58
C LYS A 142 6.15 -28.36 7.53
N ALA A 143 6.29 -29.67 7.78
CA ALA A 143 6.78 -30.61 6.76
C ALA A 143 5.95 -30.48 5.48
N GLY A 144 6.60 -30.45 4.34
CA GLY A 144 6.00 -30.22 3.04
C GLY A 144 5.94 -28.75 2.59
N ASP A 145 6.20 -27.78 3.46
CA ASP A 145 6.12 -26.35 3.13
C ASP A 145 7.42 -25.79 2.53
N ALA A 146 7.28 -24.64 1.84
CA ALA A 146 8.42 -23.79 1.51
C ALA A 146 8.35 -22.47 2.31
N ILE A 147 9.50 -21.94 2.69
CA ILE A 147 9.64 -20.66 3.38
C ILE A 147 10.37 -19.72 2.42
N PHE A 148 9.71 -18.61 2.05
CA PHE A 148 10.35 -17.55 1.28
C PHE A 148 10.84 -16.46 2.20
N PHE A 149 12.00 -15.85 1.87
CA PHE A 149 12.63 -14.81 2.66
C PHE A 149 12.92 -13.58 1.80
N ALA A 150 12.76 -12.41 2.41
CA ALA A 150 13.35 -11.17 1.92
C ALA A 150 14.24 -10.58 3.01
N ALA A 151 15.39 -10.04 2.59
CA ALA A 151 16.37 -9.44 3.48
C ALA A 151 16.94 -8.16 2.86
N GLY A 152 17.07 -7.10 3.68
CA GLY A 152 17.58 -5.80 3.22
C GLY A 152 16.96 -4.63 3.97
N GLU A 153 16.63 -3.58 3.23
CA GLU A 153 15.87 -2.46 3.77
C GLU A 153 14.46 -2.94 4.17
N ARG A 154 13.96 -2.45 5.32
CA ARG A 154 12.74 -2.98 5.95
C ARG A 154 11.50 -2.85 5.06
N MET A 155 11.22 -1.65 4.54
CA MET A 155 10.01 -1.40 3.76
C MET A 155 10.02 -2.13 2.41
N ALA A 156 11.16 -2.14 1.73
CA ALA A 156 11.32 -2.88 0.48
C ALA A 156 11.13 -4.39 0.69
N SER A 157 11.65 -4.94 1.79
CA SER A 157 11.50 -6.36 2.14
C SER A 157 10.05 -6.71 2.50
N LEU A 158 9.36 -5.86 3.28
CA LEU A 158 7.95 -6.03 3.62
C LEU A 158 7.07 -5.99 2.37
N ASN A 159 7.25 -5.01 1.49
CA ASN A 159 6.51 -4.88 0.24
C ASN A 159 6.70 -6.10 -0.68
N LEU A 160 7.94 -6.60 -0.79
CA LEU A 160 8.22 -7.82 -1.55
C LEU A 160 7.49 -9.03 -0.95
N LEU A 161 7.60 -9.24 0.37
CA LEU A 161 6.95 -10.36 1.05
C LEU A 161 5.42 -10.26 1.00
N GLY A 162 4.85 -9.06 1.10
CA GLY A 162 3.42 -8.85 0.91
C GLY A 162 2.94 -9.26 -0.48
N ALA A 163 3.71 -8.90 -1.52
CA ALA A 163 3.44 -9.34 -2.89
C ALA A 163 3.59 -10.86 -3.05
N VAL A 164 4.64 -11.47 -2.44
CA VAL A 164 4.84 -12.93 -2.41
C VAL A 164 3.67 -13.62 -1.72
N ARG A 165 3.21 -13.10 -0.59
CA ARG A 165 2.05 -13.62 0.14
C ARG A 165 0.79 -13.70 -0.74
N LEU A 166 0.49 -12.62 -1.45
CA LEU A 166 -0.67 -12.58 -2.36
C LEU A 166 -0.52 -13.57 -3.53
N GLU A 167 0.69 -13.68 -4.07
CA GLU A 167 0.98 -14.63 -5.14
C GLU A 167 0.87 -16.09 -4.66
N ILE A 168 1.33 -16.40 -3.43
CA ILE A 168 1.10 -17.69 -2.78
C ILE A 168 -0.40 -17.95 -2.64
N GLY A 169 -1.16 -16.96 -2.15
CA GLY A 169 -2.61 -17.07 -2.02
C GLY A 169 -3.31 -17.47 -3.32
N LYS A 170 -2.86 -16.89 -4.44
CA LYS A 170 -3.38 -17.21 -5.78
C LYS A 170 -2.94 -18.60 -6.26
N ARG A 171 -1.64 -18.90 -6.25
CA ARG A 171 -1.11 -20.17 -6.77
C ARG A 171 -1.59 -21.39 -5.98
N CYS A 172 -1.72 -21.23 -4.67
CA CYS A 172 -2.20 -22.30 -3.78
C CYS A 172 -3.72 -22.31 -3.62
N ASN A 173 -4.46 -21.46 -4.35
CA ASN A 173 -5.92 -21.35 -4.29
C ASN A 173 -6.45 -21.15 -2.85
N LEU A 174 -5.79 -20.29 -2.07
CA LEU A 174 -6.11 -20.04 -0.66
C LEU A 174 -7.11 -18.90 -0.48
N ILE A 175 -7.39 -18.12 -1.52
CA ILE A 175 -8.21 -16.92 -1.45
C ILE A 175 -9.65 -17.28 -1.80
N PRO A 176 -10.60 -17.36 -0.83
CA PRO A 176 -12.00 -17.63 -1.12
C PRO A 176 -12.62 -16.46 -1.90
N ALA A 177 -13.36 -16.79 -2.96
CA ALA A 177 -13.97 -15.81 -3.84
C ALA A 177 -15.21 -15.14 -3.24
N ASP A 178 -15.93 -15.85 -2.36
CA ASP A 178 -17.22 -15.48 -1.79
C ASP A 178 -17.12 -14.80 -0.42
N LYS A 179 -15.91 -14.45 0.02
CA LYS A 179 -15.68 -13.85 1.33
C LYS A 179 -15.41 -12.34 1.22
N TRP A 180 -16.06 -11.55 2.08
CA TRP A 180 -15.90 -10.12 2.19
C TRP A 180 -15.25 -9.77 3.53
N GLU A 181 -13.98 -9.33 3.51
CA GLU A 181 -13.22 -8.92 4.70
C GLU A 181 -12.92 -7.42 4.66
N PHE A 182 -13.78 -6.68 5.33
CA PHE A 182 -13.64 -5.23 5.49
C PHE A 182 -12.78 -4.87 6.69
N LEU A 183 -11.97 -3.84 6.56
CA LEU A 183 -11.24 -3.26 7.68
C LEU A 183 -10.98 -1.77 7.46
N TRP A 184 -10.71 -1.08 8.55
CA TRP A 184 -10.07 0.23 8.55
C TRP A 184 -8.56 0.05 8.74
N VAL A 185 -7.76 0.70 7.90
CA VAL A 185 -6.33 0.93 8.14
C VAL A 185 -6.19 2.37 8.63
N VAL A 186 -5.58 2.53 9.80
CA VAL A 186 -5.46 3.81 10.51
C VAL A 186 -4.01 4.04 10.95
N ASP A 187 -3.72 5.24 11.45
CA ASP A 187 -2.41 5.56 12.04
C ASP A 187 -1.25 5.40 11.04
N ALA A 188 -1.47 5.83 9.81
CA ALA A 188 -0.41 5.86 8.81
C ALA A 188 0.66 6.91 9.14
N PRO A 189 1.92 6.74 8.69
CA PRO A 189 2.93 7.78 8.78
C PRO A 189 2.44 9.09 8.16
N MET A 190 2.75 10.20 8.80
CA MET A 190 2.39 11.52 8.27
C MET A 190 3.32 11.95 7.13
N PHE A 191 4.58 11.58 7.25
CA PHE A 191 5.64 11.93 6.30
C PHE A 191 6.46 10.70 5.92
N GLU A 192 7.04 10.75 4.74
CA GLU A 192 8.04 9.80 4.27
C GLU A 192 9.28 10.53 3.75
N PRO A 193 10.47 9.93 3.89
CA PRO A 193 11.70 10.52 3.37
C PRO A 193 11.71 10.51 1.85
N THR A 194 12.27 11.57 1.27
CA THR A 194 12.51 11.67 -0.18
C THR A 194 13.96 11.28 -0.51
N ASP A 195 14.23 10.92 -1.77
CA ASP A 195 15.57 10.53 -2.24
C ASP A 195 16.63 11.62 -2.05
N ASN A 196 16.22 12.89 -1.97
CA ASN A 196 17.10 14.03 -1.76
C ASN A 196 17.29 14.39 -0.27
N GLY A 197 16.85 13.55 0.65
CA GLY A 197 17.02 13.72 2.10
C GLY A 197 16.01 14.68 2.76
N GLY A 198 14.97 15.10 2.04
CA GLY A 198 13.83 15.86 2.57
C GLY A 198 12.68 14.95 3.01
N TRP A 199 11.53 15.57 3.25
CA TRP A 199 10.27 14.91 3.62
C TRP A 199 9.17 15.24 2.64
N THR A 200 8.25 14.32 2.42
CA THR A 200 6.96 14.56 1.73
C THR A 200 5.81 14.02 2.56
N ALA A 201 4.62 14.58 2.37
CA ALA A 201 3.42 14.08 3.03
C ALA A 201 2.97 12.76 2.36
N VAL A 202 2.71 11.72 3.17
CA VAL A 202 2.25 10.41 2.65
C VAL A 202 0.88 10.51 1.99
N HIS A 203 -0.08 11.20 2.62
CA HIS A 203 -1.43 11.34 2.08
C HIS A 203 -1.62 12.71 1.39
N HIS A 204 -1.67 13.78 2.18
CA HIS A 204 -1.94 15.12 1.67
C HIS A 204 -1.40 16.18 2.63
N PRO A 205 -0.85 17.31 2.14
CA PRO A 205 -0.30 18.37 3.00
C PRO A 205 -1.29 19.02 3.97
N PHE A 206 -2.59 18.83 3.78
CA PHE A 206 -3.65 19.32 4.67
C PHE A 206 -4.18 18.26 5.64
N THR A 207 -3.59 17.06 5.66
CA THR A 207 -3.91 16.03 6.66
C THR A 207 -3.37 16.42 8.02
N GLY A 208 -4.22 16.39 9.04
CA GLY A 208 -3.83 16.69 10.41
C GLY A 208 -2.90 15.60 10.99
N PRO A 209 -1.95 16.00 11.85
CA PRO A 209 -1.28 15.03 12.72
C PRO A 209 -2.28 14.48 13.73
N LYS A 210 -2.08 13.25 14.20
CA LYS A 210 -2.79 12.78 15.39
C LYS A 210 -2.49 13.74 16.57
N PRO A 211 -3.46 13.96 17.48
CA PRO A 211 -3.34 14.97 18.53
C PRO A 211 -2.06 14.87 19.37
N GLU A 212 -1.60 13.66 19.65
CA GLU A 212 -0.37 13.39 20.42
C GLU A 212 0.90 13.87 19.73
N PHE A 213 0.89 13.97 18.39
CA PHE A 213 2.03 14.42 17.58
C PHE A 213 1.97 15.90 17.19
N ALA A 214 0.87 16.60 17.47
CA ALA A 214 0.65 17.97 17.00
C ALA A 214 1.75 18.97 17.44
N LYS A 215 2.46 18.69 18.53
CA LYS A 215 3.56 19.52 19.05
C LYS A 215 4.96 19.03 18.73
N THR A 216 5.09 17.81 18.18
CA THR A 216 6.39 17.12 18.03
C THR A 216 6.73 16.80 16.59
N PHE A 217 5.75 16.67 15.68
CA PHE A 217 5.96 16.23 14.29
C PHE A 217 6.99 17.06 13.52
N ALA A 218 7.06 18.39 13.77
CA ALA A 218 8.01 19.24 13.08
C ALA A 218 9.48 18.99 13.52
N LYS A 219 9.68 18.45 14.74
CA LYS A 219 11.03 18.11 15.26
C LYS A 219 11.41 16.66 14.96
N ASP A 220 10.44 15.79 14.86
CA ASP A 220 10.60 14.36 14.56
C ASP A 220 9.53 13.91 13.55
N PRO A 221 9.70 14.26 12.25
CA PRO A 221 8.75 13.85 11.22
C PRO A 221 8.66 12.34 11.03
N ALA A 222 9.73 11.60 11.34
CA ALA A 222 9.80 10.15 11.16
C ALA A 222 8.81 9.38 12.06
N SER A 223 8.55 9.89 13.26
CA SER A 223 7.64 9.24 14.21
C SER A 223 6.20 9.74 14.12
N ALA A 224 5.93 10.80 13.34
CA ALA A 224 4.63 11.44 13.29
C ALA A 224 3.60 10.58 12.56
N LEU A 225 2.43 10.39 13.20
CA LEU A 225 1.29 9.70 12.60
C LEU A 225 0.23 10.69 12.11
N ALA A 226 -0.31 10.39 10.95
CA ALA A 226 -1.40 11.13 10.33
C ALA A 226 -2.75 10.77 10.95
N TYR A 227 -3.63 11.74 11.03
CA TYR A 227 -5.03 11.51 11.40
C TYR A 227 -5.82 11.13 10.14
N ALA A 228 -5.32 10.05 9.48
CA ALA A 228 -5.82 9.50 8.24
C ALA A 228 -6.38 8.09 8.46
N TYR A 229 -7.25 7.68 7.55
CA TYR A 229 -7.94 6.38 7.60
C TYR A 229 -8.34 5.95 6.19
N ASP A 230 -8.14 4.66 5.91
CA ASP A 230 -8.52 4.01 4.66
C ASP A 230 -9.44 2.84 4.93
N ILE A 231 -10.54 2.74 4.18
CA ILE A 231 -11.39 1.55 4.19
C ILE A 231 -10.91 0.58 3.14
N VAL A 232 -10.61 -0.63 3.56
CA VAL A 232 -10.03 -1.68 2.73
C VAL A 232 -10.98 -2.87 2.67
N LEU A 233 -11.08 -3.47 1.50
CA LEU A 233 -11.82 -4.70 1.25
C LEU A 233 -11.00 -5.64 0.38
N ASN A 234 -10.72 -6.85 0.87
CA ASN A 234 -10.11 -7.93 0.07
C ASN A 234 -8.82 -7.49 -0.68
N GLY A 235 -7.95 -6.71 -0.04
CA GLY A 235 -6.71 -6.23 -0.65
C GLY A 235 -6.88 -4.98 -1.52
N THR A 236 -8.06 -4.37 -1.53
CA THR A 236 -8.36 -3.15 -2.30
C THR A 236 -8.78 -2.02 -1.37
N GLU A 237 -8.14 -0.88 -1.48
CA GLU A 237 -8.59 0.37 -0.86
C GLU A 237 -9.86 0.84 -1.56
N LEU A 238 -10.99 0.82 -0.85
CA LEU A 238 -12.27 1.34 -1.35
C LEU A 238 -12.34 2.86 -1.31
N GLY A 239 -11.64 3.45 -0.36
CA GLY A 239 -11.59 4.88 -0.18
C GLY A 239 -10.74 5.25 1.01
N GLY A 240 -10.37 6.52 1.06
CA GLY A 240 -9.54 7.05 2.11
C GLY A 240 -9.88 8.50 2.43
N GLY A 241 -9.44 8.93 3.59
CA GLY A 241 -9.69 10.27 4.07
C GLY A 241 -8.84 10.66 5.26
N SER A 242 -9.09 11.85 5.76
CA SER A 242 -8.39 12.33 6.95
C SER A 242 -9.18 13.43 7.68
N ILE A 243 -8.86 13.61 8.94
CA ILE A 243 -9.16 14.85 9.65
C ILE A 243 -8.17 15.91 9.17
N ARG A 244 -8.67 17.05 8.77
CA ARG A 244 -7.88 18.12 8.17
C ARG A 244 -7.29 19.05 9.23
N ILE A 245 -6.16 19.67 8.88
CA ILE A 245 -5.61 20.75 9.67
C ILE A 245 -6.56 21.94 9.60
N HIS A 246 -6.90 22.51 10.76
CA HIS A 246 -7.67 23.73 10.90
C HIS A 246 -6.92 24.80 11.74
N ASP A 247 -5.77 24.43 12.29
CA ASP A 247 -4.85 25.34 12.96
C ASP A 247 -3.81 25.88 11.97
N ARG A 248 -3.69 27.20 11.89
CA ARG A 248 -2.80 27.87 10.94
C ARG A 248 -1.33 27.61 11.22
N GLN A 249 -0.95 27.51 12.50
CA GLN A 249 0.46 27.26 12.84
C GLN A 249 0.86 25.83 12.50
N ILE A 250 0.01 24.86 12.78
CA ILE A 250 0.23 23.46 12.39
C ILE A 250 0.37 23.36 10.86
N GLN A 251 -0.48 24.06 10.09
CA GLN A 251 -0.38 24.05 8.63
C GLN A 251 0.95 24.63 8.13
N LYS A 252 1.40 25.72 8.72
CA LYS A 252 2.70 26.34 8.40
C LYS A 252 3.86 25.39 8.72
N ASP A 253 3.80 24.73 9.86
CA ASP A 253 4.83 23.77 10.28
C ASP A 253 4.89 22.55 9.35
N VAL A 254 3.73 22.05 8.88
CA VAL A 254 3.67 20.97 7.87
C VAL A 254 4.31 21.40 6.56
N PHE A 255 4.00 22.60 6.06
CA PHE A 255 4.64 23.12 4.84
C PHE A 255 6.15 23.25 5.00
N SER A 256 6.63 23.72 6.15
CA SER A 256 8.05 23.81 6.45
C SER A 256 8.73 22.43 6.43
N VAL A 257 8.12 21.41 7.02
CA VAL A 257 8.65 20.02 7.02
C VAL A 257 8.81 19.47 5.59
N ILE A 258 7.84 19.72 4.72
CA ILE A 258 7.90 19.26 3.32
C ILE A 258 8.68 20.20 2.40
N GLY A 259 9.35 21.23 2.95
CA GLY A 259 10.21 22.13 2.20
C GLY A 259 9.49 23.17 1.33
N LEU A 260 8.19 23.46 1.61
CA LEU A 260 7.42 24.46 0.88
C LEU A 260 7.62 25.84 1.55
N SER A 261 8.16 26.82 0.81
CA SER A 261 8.33 28.18 1.33
C SER A 261 7.00 28.91 1.52
N ASP A 262 7.00 29.97 2.34
CA ASP A 262 5.81 30.80 2.57
C ASP A 262 5.28 31.41 1.24
N GLU A 263 6.16 31.82 0.33
CA GLU A 263 5.79 32.37 -0.98
C GLU A 263 5.16 31.30 -1.88
N GLU A 264 5.72 30.10 -1.91
CA GLU A 264 5.15 28.99 -2.68
C GLU A 264 3.82 28.53 -2.11
N ALA A 265 3.70 28.44 -0.78
CA ALA A 265 2.45 28.12 -0.10
C ALA A 265 1.37 29.15 -0.44
N GLN A 266 1.72 30.45 -0.38
CA GLN A 266 0.79 31.52 -0.73
C GLN A 266 0.40 31.49 -2.22
N SER A 267 1.35 31.23 -3.11
CA SER A 267 1.07 31.13 -4.55
C SER A 267 0.15 29.98 -4.90
N LYS A 268 0.34 28.80 -4.27
CA LYS A 268 -0.42 27.57 -4.57
C LYS A 268 -1.73 27.48 -3.81
N PHE A 269 -1.76 27.92 -2.56
CA PHE A 269 -2.85 27.70 -1.60
C PHE A 269 -3.35 28.97 -0.92
N GLY A 270 -2.95 30.16 -1.38
CA GLY A 270 -3.25 31.44 -0.74
C GLY A 270 -4.73 31.64 -0.44
N PHE A 271 -5.61 31.26 -1.37
CA PHE A 271 -7.06 31.34 -1.19
C PHE A 271 -7.57 30.52 0.02
N LEU A 272 -6.99 29.31 0.23
CA LEU A 272 -7.36 28.44 1.35
C LEU A 272 -6.76 28.95 2.65
N LEU A 273 -5.48 29.40 2.62
CA LEU A 273 -4.80 29.96 3.79
C LEU A 273 -5.48 31.26 4.26
N GLU A 274 -5.99 32.07 3.31
CA GLU A 274 -6.80 33.24 3.63
C GLU A 274 -8.11 32.85 4.31
N ALA A 275 -8.80 31.81 3.80
CA ALA A 275 -10.03 31.30 4.43
C ALA A 275 -9.79 30.85 5.88
N PHE A 276 -8.62 30.33 6.21
CA PHE A 276 -8.24 29.92 7.56
C PHE A 276 -8.18 31.11 8.55
N ASN A 277 -8.06 32.36 8.08
CA ASN A 277 -8.11 33.52 8.93
C ASN A 277 -9.52 33.76 9.55
N TYR A 278 -10.55 33.16 8.98
CA TYR A 278 -11.93 33.29 9.44
C TYR A 278 -12.36 32.16 10.39
N GLY A 279 -11.42 31.31 10.85
CA GLY A 279 -11.66 30.26 11.83
C GLY A 279 -12.37 29.04 11.27
N PRO A 280 -11.68 28.19 10.48
CA PRO A 280 -12.29 26.96 9.99
C PRO A 280 -12.62 26.03 11.15
N PRO A 281 -13.78 25.36 11.13
CA PRO A 281 -14.12 24.37 12.16
C PRO A 281 -13.24 23.13 12.00
N PRO A 282 -13.12 22.28 13.03
CA PRO A 282 -12.65 20.91 12.86
C PRO A 282 -13.46 20.22 11.76
N HIS A 283 -12.77 19.65 10.77
CA HIS A 283 -13.40 19.04 9.62
C HIS A 283 -12.58 17.88 9.08
N GLY A 284 -13.23 17.03 8.37
CA GLY A 284 -12.64 15.88 7.71
C GLY A 284 -13.58 15.33 6.63
N GLY A 285 -13.20 14.24 6.04
CA GLY A 285 -14.02 13.60 5.02
C GLY A 285 -13.38 12.30 4.53
N ILE A 286 -14.12 11.62 3.66
CA ILE A 286 -13.67 10.42 2.98
C ILE A 286 -14.10 10.50 1.51
N ALA A 287 -13.24 10.00 0.62
CA ALA A 287 -13.56 9.78 -0.77
C ALA A 287 -13.64 8.28 -1.04
N LEU A 288 -14.72 7.83 -1.67
CA LEU A 288 -14.91 6.44 -2.07
C LEU A 288 -14.69 6.28 -3.58
N GLY A 289 -13.89 5.31 -3.96
CA GLY A 289 -13.65 4.95 -5.35
C GLY A 289 -14.81 4.12 -5.91
N LEU A 290 -15.83 4.74 -6.47
CA LEU A 290 -17.01 4.04 -6.97
C LEU A 290 -16.68 2.98 -8.03
N ASP A 291 -15.71 3.23 -8.90
CA ASP A 291 -15.27 2.23 -9.88
C ASP A 291 -14.70 0.98 -9.21
N ARG A 292 -13.94 1.15 -8.11
CA ARG A 292 -13.42 0.02 -7.32
C ARG A 292 -14.55 -0.74 -6.63
N VAL A 293 -15.53 -0.03 -6.08
CA VAL A 293 -16.75 -0.62 -5.49
C VAL A 293 -17.50 -1.43 -6.53
N CYS A 294 -17.73 -0.86 -7.72
CA CYS A 294 -18.43 -1.56 -8.82
C CYS A 294 -17.63 -2.79 -9.28
N ALA A 295 -16.31 -2.68 -9.46
CA ALA A 295 -15.48 -3.82 -9.88
C ALA A 295 -15.56 -4.97 -8.89
N LEU A 296 -15.49 -4.70 -7.58
CA LEU A 296 -15.62 -5.74 -6.55
C LEU A 296 -17.01 -6.37 -6.53
N LEU A 297 -18.09 -5.58 -6.63
CA LEU A 297 -19.46 -6.07 -6.63
C LEU A 297 -19.78 -6.93 -7.86
N THR A 298 -19.15 -6.66 -9.01
CA THR A 298 -19.33 -7.42 -10.25
C THR A 298 -18.32 -8.56 -10.42
N GLY A 299 -17.33 -8.68 -9.51
CA GLY A 299 -16.26 -9.66 -9.63
C GLY A 299 -15.29 -9.38 -10.79
N SER A 300 -15.20 -8.12 -11.21
CA SER A 300 -14.31 -7.70 -12.31
C SER A 300 -12.86 -7.53 -11.83
N ASP A 301 -11.90 -8.00 -12.61
CA ASP A 301 -10.47 -7.90 -12.29
C ASP A 301 -9.90 -6.49 -12.51
N SER A 302 -10.60 -5.66 -13.27
CA SER A 302 -10.15 -4.31 -13.63
C SER A 302 -11.29 -3.30 -13.60
N ILE A 303 -11.02 -2.11 -13.07
CA ILE A 303 -11.97 -0.98 -13.15
C ILE A 303 -12.32 -0.58 -14.58
N ARG A 304 -11.50 -0.95 -15.58
CA ARG A 304 -11.80 -0.71 -16.99
C ARG A 304 -13.05 -1.42 -17.48
N GLU A 305 -13.44 -2.51 -16.83
CA GLU A 305 -14.63 -3.28 -17.18
C GLU A 305 -15.92 -2.63 -16.68
N VAL A 306 -15.82 -1.72 -15.69
CA VAL A 306 -16.96 -1.02 -15.10
C VAL A 306 -17.02 0.46 -15.45
N ILE A 307 -15.99 1.01 -16.12
CA ILE A 307 -15.97 2.38 -16.62
C ILE A 307 -16.55 2.39 -18.05
N ALA A 308 -17.56 3.25 -18.26
CA ALA A 308 -18.27 3.31 -19.55
C ALA A 308 -17.35 3.68 -20.75
N PHE A 309 -16.34 4.54 -20.53
CA PHE A 309 -15.42 5.00 -21.57
C PHE A 309 -13.96 4.95 -21.10
N PRO A 310 -13.39 3.74 -20.95
CA PRO A 310 -12.03 3.59 -20.44
C PRO A 310 -11.01 4.13 -21.43
N LYS A 311 -9.98 4.80 -20.90
CA LYS A 311 -8.84 5.29 -21.69
C LYS A 311 -7.82 4.16 -21.92
N THR A 312 -7.03 4.28 -23.01
CA THR A 312 -5.87 3.41 -23.24
C THR A 312 -4.76 3.67 -22.22
N ALA A 313 -3.75 2.79 -22.16
CA ALA A 313 -2.59 2.98 -21.30
C ALA A 313 -1.82 4.28 -21.60
N SER A 314 -1.88 4.78 -22.85
CA SER A 314 -1.30 6.06 -23.29
C SER A 314 -2.21 7.27 -23.04
N GLY A 315 -3.38 7.08 -22.38
CA GLY A 315 -4.35 8.15 -22.13
C GLY A 315 -5.25 8.48 -23.34
N GLY A 316 -5.16 7.73 -24.43
CA GLY A 316 -6.00 7.91 -25.59
C GLY A 316 -7.44 7.47 -25.36
N ASP A 317 -8.39 8.17 -25.99
CA ASP A 317 -9.80 7.82 -25.99
C ASP A 317 -10.15 7.05 -27.27
N PRO A 318 -10.44 5.74 -27.21
CA PRO A 318 -10.78 4.97 -28.40
C PRO A 318 -12.08 5.43 -29.08
N LEU A 319 -13.00 6.04 -28.34
CA LEU A 319 -14.28 6.50 -28.86
C LEU A 319 -14.16 7.77 -29.70
N THR A 320 -13.42 8.77 -29.19
CA THR A 320 -13.29 10.08 -29.83
C THR A 320 -11.99 10.25 -30.60
N GLY A 321 -11.04 9.31 -30.45
CA GLY A 321 -9.69 9.41 -31.00
C GLY A 321 -8.82 10.49 -30.32
N ALA A 322 -9.27 11.07 -29.21
CA ALA A 322 -8.48 12.06 -28.47
C ALA A 322 -7.26 11.41 -27.79
N PRO A 323 -6.17 12.17 -27.56
CA PRO A 323 -5.97 13.57 -27.94
C PRO A 323 -5.70 13.73 -29.44
N THR A 324 -6.26 14.77 -30.04
CA THR A 324 -6.05 15.14 -31.44
C THR A 324 -5.28 16.46 -31.53
N PRO A 325 -4.51 16.67 -32.62
CA PRO A 325 -3.84 17.95 -32.85
C PRO A 325 -4.84 19.10 -32.90
N ILE A 326 -4.53 20.21 -32.25
CA ILE A 326 -5.30 21.44 -32.31
C ILE A 326 -4.96 22.22 -33.60
N THR A 327 -5.93 22.91 -34.15
CA THR A 327 -5.74 23.74 -35.37
C THR A 327 -4.92 25.00 -35.06
N THR A 328 -4.36 25.61 -36.11
CA THR A 328 -3.65 26.88 -35.98
C THR A 328 -4.54 28.00 -35.43
N ALA A 329 -5.84 28.00 -35.76
CA ALA A 329 -6.79 28.95 -35.22
C ALA A 329 -6.96 28.79 -33.69
N GLN A 330 -7.17 27.57 -33.25
CA GLN A 330 -7.27 27.25 -31.83
C GLN A 330 -6.00 27.60 -31.02
N ARG A 331 -4.79 27.35 -31.62
CA ARG A 331 -3.53 27.76 -30.99
C ARG A 331 -3.41 29.27 -30.82
N LYS A 332 -3.79 30.05 -31.85
CA LYS A 332 -3.80 31.50 -31.78
C LYS A 332 -4.79 32.03 -30.74
N GLU A 333 -5.99 31.48 -30.72
CA GLU A 333 -7.04 31.82 -29.75
C GLU A 333 -6.59 31.55 -28.32
N SER A 334 -5.88 30.44 -28.08
CA SER A 334 -5.33 30.05 -26.79
C SER A 334 -4.00 30.74 -26.43
N GLY A 335 -3.47 31.62 -27.32
CA GLY A 335 -2.17 32.28 -27.09
C GLY A 335 -0.96 31.36 -27.16
N ILE A 336 -1.07 30.18 -27.79
CA ILE A 336 -0.01 29.19 -27.90
C ILE A 336 0.64 29.30 -29.30
N ASP A 337 1.77 29.99 -29.40
CA ASP A 337 2.45 30.25 -30.69
C ASP A 337 3.46 29.16 -31.11
N GLY A 338 3.76 28.20 -30.26
CA GLY A 338 4.71 27.12 -30.54
C GLY A 338 4.09 26.00 -31.39
N ALA A 339 4.73 25.61 -32.51
CA ALA A 339 4.41 24.33 -33.15
C ALA A 339 4.80 23.15 -32.21
N PRO A 340 3.98 22.09 -32.05
CA PRO A 340 4.38 20.90 -31.31
C PRO A 340 5.69 20.37 -31.93
N LYS A 341 6.69 20.05 -31.11
CA LYS A 341 7.85 19.27 -31.58
C LYS A 341 7.29 17.93 -32.08
N ALA A 342 7.66 17.52 -33.27
CA ALA A 342 7.31 16.21 -33.79
C ALA A 342 7.75 15.16 -32.78
N ALA A 343 6.85 14.25 -32.41
CA ALA A 343 7.21 13.12 -31.58
C ALA A 343 8.33 12.33 -32.27
N PRO A 344 9.34 11.84 -31.54
CA PRO A 344 10.36 10.99 -32.14
C PRO A 344 9.65 9.80 -32.78
N GLN A 345 9.90 9.59 -34.07
CA GLN A 345 9.44 8.38 -34.73
C GLN A 345 10.15 7.20 -34.06
N VAL A 346 9.38 6.37 -33.37
CA VAL A 346 9.84 5.10 -32.87
C VAL A 346 9.97 4.19 -34.07
N GLY A 347 11.23 3.97 -34.50
CA GLY A 347 11.58 3.00 -35.52
C GLY A 347 11.50 1.56 -34.99
#